data_6905a358de52f623de5566be18aca64e
#
_entry.id   6905a358de52f623de5566be18aca64e
#
_cell.length_a   1.000
_cell.length_b   1.000
_cell.length_c   1.000
_cell.angle_alpha   90.00
_cell.angle_beta   90.00
_cell.angle_gamma   90.00
#
_symmetry.space_group_name_H-M   'P 1'
#
loop_
_entity.id
_entity.type
_entity.pdbx_description
1 polymer ?
#
loop_
_entity_poly.entity_id
_entity_poly.type
_entity_poly.pdbx_seq_one_letter_code
_entity_poly.pdbx_strand_id
1 'polypeptide(L)'
;EGAMSQLKLHMALIRPDVAMGELLKTQPGSQLFMVFSAPRVKPPVKLGDVQWTIEVEGMDVYDPVGGALHPTSRDRIAAWFVDTDYDSRTFCICQAFFPDHKKWDRLARALGDKGVVDEARFDELTGYTTLPFARPPALPAGRPWRVAVKVIDPRGNEGLRVVTMPAA
;
A
#
# COMPACT_ATOMS: atom_id res chain seq x y z
N GLU A 1 17.83 -14.73 -44.86
CA GLU A 1 18.08 -14.14 -43.51
C GLU A 1 16.74 -13.89 -42.87
N GLY A 2 16.30 -14.85 -42.01
CA GLY A 2 15.03 -14.79 -41.34
C GLY A 2 15.11 -13.86 -40.13
N ALA A 3 14.27 -12.83 -40.11
CA ALA A 3 14.05 -12.03 -38.94
C ALA A 3 13.46 -12.92 -37.83
N MET A 4 14.24 -13.21 -36.80
CA MET A 4 13.69 -13.81 -35.58
C MET A 4 12.72 -12.80 -34.96
N SER A 5 11.43 -13.06 -35.07
CA SER A 5 10.41 -12.30 -34.36
C SER A 5 10.67 -12.44 -32.87
N GLN A 6 10.93 -11.35 -32.19
CA GLN A 6 11.07 -11.35 -30.72
C GLN A 6 9.75 -11.81 -30.08
N LEU A 7 9.79 -13.00 -29.54
CA LEU A 7 8.65 -13.54 -28.78
C LEU A 7 8.48 -12.71 -27.52
N LYS A 8 7.40 -11.95 -27.40
CA LYS A 8 7.04 -11.25 -26.16
C LYS A 8 6.24 -12.21 -25.30
N LEU A 9 6.85 -12.67 -24.20
CA LEU A 9 6.16 -13.46 -23.18
C LEU A 9 5.48 -12.51 -22.19
N HIS A 10 4.15 -12.58 -22.12
CA HIS A 10 3.37 -11.91 -21.10
C HIS A 10 2.99 -12.92 -20.03
N MET A 11 3.45 -12.73 -18.81
CA MET A 11 3.02 -13.52 -17.65
C MET A 11 1.98 -12.73 -16.87
N ALA A 12 0.82 -13.33 -16.64
CA ALA A 12 -0.21 -12.78 -15.77
C ALA A 12 -0.60 -13.84 -14.73
N LEU A 13 -0.64 -13.44 -13.46
CA LEU A 13 -1.06 -14.32 -12.38
C LEU A 13 -2.58 -14.25 -12.24
N ILE A 14 -3.21 -15.43 -12.25
CA ILE A 14 -4.65 -15.55 -12.00
C ILE A 14 -4.89 -15.46 -10.50
N ARG A 15 -5.89 -14.73 -10.10
CA ARG A 15 -6.29 -14.62 -8.69
C ARG A 15 -6.73 -15.99 -8.16
N PRO A 16 -6.22 -16.44 -7.00
CA PRO A 16 -6.55 -17.76 -6.45
C PRO A 16 -8.05 -17.93 -6.10
N ASP A 17 -8.70 -16.84 -5.69
CA ASP A 17 -10.14 -16.80 -5.39
C ASP A 17 -11.02 -17.01 -6.62
N VAL A 18 -10.52 -16.67 -7.80
CA VAL A 18 -11.20 -16.86 -9.08
C VAL A 18 -11.03 -18.29 -9.61
N ALA A 19 -9.89 -18.93 -9.32
CA ALA A 19 -9.64 -20.32 -9.72
C ALA A 19 -10.58 -21.32 -9.05
N MET A 20 -11.29 -20.94 -7.99
CA MET A 20 -12.26 -21.78 -7.28
C MET A 20 -13.68 -21.82 -7.89
N GLY A 21 -13.89 -21.34 -9.10
CA GLY A 21 -14.96 -21.84 -9.99
C GLY A 21 -16.31 -21.13 -9.96
N GLU A 22 -16.74 -20.42 -8.96
CA GLU A 22 -18.07 -19.78 -8.95
C GLU A 22 -18.07 -18.30 -9.39
N LEU A 23 -16.96 -17.61 -9.18
CA LEU A 23 -16.83 -16.17 -9.50
C LEU A 23 -16.59 -15.89 -10.99
N LEU A 24 -16.17 -16.89 -11.77
CA LEU A 24 -15.92 -16.77 -13.21
C LEU A 24 -17.17 -16.41 -14.03
N LYS A 25 -18.37 -16.68 -13.50
CA LYS A 25 -19.62 -16.47 -14.23
C LYS A 25 -20.16 -15.05 -14.17
N THR A 26 -19.65 -14.22 -13.28
CA THR A 26 -20.26 -12.92 -12.96
C THR A 26 -19.32 -11.71 -13.07
N GLN A 27 -18.03 -11.90 -13.38
CA GLN A 27 -17.06 -10.80 -13.38
C GLN A 27 -16.43 -10.53 -14.75
N PRO A 28 -16.26 -9.25 -15.15
CA PRO A 28 -15.55 -8.88 -16.37
C PRO A 28 -14.12 -9.46 -16.38
N GLY A 29 -13.64 -9.88 -17.55
CA GLY A 29 -12.34 -10.54 -17.72
C GLY A 29 -11.13 -9.81 -17.15
N SER A 30 -11.20 -8.48 -16.99
CA SER A 30 -10.16 -7.65 -16.33
C SER A 30 -9.97 -7.92 -14.83
N GLN A 31 -10.88 -8.67 -14.20
CA GLN A 31 -10.79 -9.01 -12.78
C GLN A 31 -10.19 -10.39 -12.53
N LEU A 32 -9.92 -11.17 -13.58
CA LEU A 32 -9.35 -12.52 -13.50
C LEU A 32 -7.86 -12.52 -13.17
N PHE A 33 -7.17 -11.44 -13.45
CA PHE A 33 -5.72 -11.34 -13.32
C PHE A 33 -5.32 -10.55 -12.08
N MET A 34 -4.25 -11.00 -11.42
CA MET A 34 -3.60 -10.18 -10.40
C MET A 34 -2.95 -8.97 -11.07
N VAL A 35 -3.36 -7.80 -10.66
CA VAL A 35 -2.83 -6.54 -11.14
C VAL A 35 -1.67 -6.14 -10.24
N PHE A 36 -0.48 -5.98 -10.83
CA PHE A 36 0.65 -5.43 -10.08
C PHE A 36 0.41 -3.95 -9.81
N SER A 37 0.55 -3.57 -8.58
CA SER A 37 0.37 -2.19 -8.15
C SER A 37 1.60 -1.67 -7.42
N ALA A 38 1.97 -0.43 -7.72
CA ALA A 38 3.09 0.24 -7.08
C ALA A 38 2.58 1.46 -6.30
N PRO A 39 2.73 1.49 -4.96
CA PRO A 39 2.39 2.67 -4.19
C PRO A 39 3.22 3.89 -4.61
N ARG A 40 2.56 5.03 -4.82
CA ARG A 40 3.21 6.31 -4.95
C ARG A 40 3.34 6.95 -3.58
N VAL A 41 4.58 7.17 -3.20
CA VAL A 41 4.95 7.67 -1.88
C VAL A 41 5.82 8.89 -2.06
N LYS A 42 5.50 9.98 -1.38
CA LYS A 42 6.33 11.18 -1.38
C LYS A 42 7.69 10.92 -0.69
N PRO A 43 8.72 11.70 -1.03
CA PRO A 43 9.95 11.68 -0.26
C PRO A 43 9.66 11.88 1.24
N PRO A 44 10.38 11.16 2.12
CA PRO A 44 10.22 11.34 3.56
C PRO A 44 10.49 12.77 4.00
N VAL A 45 9.64 13.29 4.88
CA VAL A 45 9.79 14.62 5.45
C VAL A 45 10.29 14.53 6.89
N LYS A 46 11.39 15.23 7.19
CA LYS A 46 11.94 15.29 8.53
C LYS A 46 11.14 16.28 9.37
N LEU A 47 10.72 15.87 10.56
CA LEU A 47 10.05 16.70 11.57
C LEU A 47 10.97 16.89 12.76
N GLY A 48 11.41 18.13 13.01
CA GLY A 48 12.38 18.41 14.06
C GLY A 48 13.71 17.67 13.86
N ASP A 49 14.33 17.23 14.94
CA ASP A 49 15.68 16.66 14.89
C ASP A 49 15.70 15.15 14.58
N VAL A 50 14.71 14.42 15.03
CA VAL A 50 14.75 12.94 15.05
C VAL A 50 13.55 12.23 14.45
N GLN A 51 12.49 12.94 14.08
CA GLN A 51 11.26 12.34 13.59
C GLN A 51 11.06 12.53 12.08
N TRP A 52 10.33 11.61 11.49
CA TRP A 52 10.03 11.59 10.07
C TRP A 52 8.57 11.24 9.83
N THR A 53 8.03 11.73 8.70
CA THR A 53 6.73 11.31 8.17
C THR A 53 6.86 10.91 6.72
N ILE A 54 5.93 10.07 6.26
CA ILE A 54 5.79 9.65 4.87
C ILE A 54 4.33 9.82 4.47
N GLU A 55 4.08 10.38 3.29
CA GLU A 55 2.75 10.56 2.72
C GLU A 55 2.55 9.64 1.50
N VAL A 56 1.39 8.98 1.44
CA VAL A 56 0.95 8.19 0.28
C VAL A 56 0.08 9.07 -0.62
N GLU A 57 0.40 9.11 -1.92
CA GLU A 57 -0.31 9.90 -2.92
C GLU A 57 -1.32 9.08 -3.72
N GLY A 58 -1.18 7.77 -3.74
CA GLY A 58 -1.99 6.87 -4.53
C GLY A 58 -1.27 5.57 -4.85
N MET A 59 -1.77 4.90 -5.86
CA MET A 59 -1.22 3.63 -6.32
C MET A 59 -1.28 3.56 -7.84
N ASP A 60 -0.20 3.12 -8.48
CA ASP A 60 -0.21 2.83 -9.91
C ASP A 60 -0.62 1.39 -10.12
N VAL A 61 -1.64 1.18 -10.91
CA VAL A 61 -2.21 -0.14 -11.21
C VAL A 61 -1.83 -0.51 -12.63
N TYR A 62 -1.16 -1.64 -12.80
CA TYR A 62 -0.81 -2.15 -14.12
C TYR A 62 -1.98 -2.95 -14.70
N ASP A 63 -2.46 -2.57 -15.87
CA ASP A 63 -3.41 -3.34 -16.65
C ASP A 63 -2.66 -4.35 -17.54
N PRO A 64 -2.73 -5.65 -17.25
CA PRO A 64 -2.03 -6.66 -18.05
C PRO A 64 -2.63 -6.86 -19.44
N VAL A 65 -3.89 -6.44 -19.67
CA VAL A 65 -4.58 -6.57 -20.96
C VAL A 65 -4.17 -5.43 -21.89
N GLY A 66 -4.22 -4.19 -21.38
CA GLY A 66 -3.83 -3.01 -22.15
C GLY A 66 -2.33 -2.71 -22.11
N GLY A 67 -1.56 -3.35 -21.23
CA GLY A 67 -0.13 -3.09 -21.05
C GLY A 67 0.18 -1.71 -20.50
N ALA A 68 -0.80 -1.03 -19.89
CA ALA A 68 -0.69 0.35 -19.42
C ALA A 68 -0.66 0.45 -17.90
N LEU A 69 0.05 1.45 -17.38
CA LEU A 69 -0.01 1.87 -15.99
C LEU A 69 -1.11 2.91 -15.84
N HIS A 70 -2.06 2.65 -14.96
CA HIS A 70 -3.13 3.57 -14.60
C HIS A 70 -2.87 4.14 -13.21
N PRO A 71 -2.50 5.43 -13.11
CA PRO A 71 -2.36 6.07 -11.81
C PRO A 71 -3.74 6.19 -11.16
N THR A 72 -3.87 5.68 -9.94
CA THR A 72 -5.06 5.87 -9.14
C THR A 72 -4.81 6.91 -8.06
N SER A 73 -5.82 7.70 -7.76
CA SER A 73 -5.76 8.69 -6.70
C SER A 73 -5.84 8.01 -5.32
N ARG A 74 -5.47 8.75 -4.28
CA ARG A 74 -5.44 8.24 -2.91
C ARG A 74 -6.79 7.82 -2.35
N ASP A 75 -7.90 8.36 -2.87
CA ASP A 75 -9.27 7.96 -2.52
C ASP A 75 -9.60 6.50 -2.94
N ARG A 76 -8.75 5.87 -3.74
CA ARG A 76 -8.81 4.47 -4.13
C ARG A 76 -7.98 3.54 -3.23
N ILE A 77 -7.49 4.02 -2.11
CA ILE A 77 -6.79 3.22 -1.11
C ILE A 77 -7.81 2.74 -0.07
N ALA A 78 -7.91 1.43 0.11
CA ALA A 78 -8.78 0.84 1.15
C ALA A 78 -8.07 0.78 2.50
N ALA A 79 -6.80 0.40 2.49
CA ALA A 79 -5.94 0.36 3.66
C ALA A 79 -4.48 0.54 3.25
N TRP A 80 -3.66 1.04 4.17
CA TRP A 80 -2.22 1.05 3.98
C TRP A 80 -1.50 0.89 5.33
N PHE A 81 -0.30 0.32 5.25
CA PHE A 81 0.47 -0.09 6.41
C PHE A 81 1.92 0.35 6.24
N VAL A 82 2.58 0.58 7.35
CA VAL A 82 3.98 1.01 7.37
C VAL A 82 4.79 0.09 8.28
N ASP A 83 5.91 -0.33 7.75
CA ASP A 83 7.00 -0.93 8.51
C ASP A 83 8.14 0.10 8.58
N THR A 84 8.42 0.60 9.78
CA THR A 84 9.39 1.67 10.00
C THR A 84 10.84 1.20 10.11
N ASP A 85 11.06 -0.12 10.11
CA ASP A 85 12.40 -0.75 10.17
C ASP A 85 12.50 -2.00 9.28
N TYR A 86 12.10 -1.86 8.03
CA TYR A 86 12.00 -2.98 7.09
C TYR A 86 13.36 -3.63 6.80
N ASP A 87 13.46 -4.91 7.09
CA ASP A 87 14.68 -5.72 6.90
C ASP A 87 14.85 -6.30 5.49
N SER A 88 13.93 -6.05 4.59
CA SER A 88 13.82 -6.60 3.23
C SER A 88 13.43 -8.09 3.16
N ARG A 89 12.91 -8.65 4.24
CA ARG A 89 12.44 -10.04 4.32
C ARG A 89 11.00 -10.14 4.82
N THR A 90 10.75 -9.58 6.00
CA THR A 90 9.46 -9.68 6.67
C THR A 90 8.86 -8.30 6.87
N PHE A 91 7.61 -8.12 6.45
CA PHE A 91 6.89 -6.87 6.67
C PHE A 91 6.21 -6.91 8.04
N CYS A 92 6.67 -6.03 8.94
CA CYS A 92 6.12 -5.87 10.28
C CYS A 92 5.23 -4.62 10.33
N ILE A 93 3.94 -4.76 10.63
CA ILE A 93 3.04 -3.62 10.71
C ILE A 93 3.34 -2.81 11.96
N CYS A 94 3.94 -1.63 11.78
CA CYS A 94 4.16 -0.66 12.86
C CYS A 94 3.01 0.35 12.95
N GLN A 95 2.45 0.75 11.80
CA GLN A 95 1.33 1.67 11.70
C GLN A 95 0.35 1.18 10.63
N ALA A 96 -0.96 1.38 10.87
CA ALA A 96 -2.03 0.97 9.99
C ALA A 96 -3.02 2.13 9.79
N PHE A 97 -3.47 2.33 8.55
CA PHE A 97 -4.36 3.42 8.15
C PHE A 97 -5.49 2.89 7.27
N PHE A 98 -6.68 3.45 7.44
CA PHE A 98 -7.90 3.04 6.76
C PHE A 98 -8.65 4.27 6.22
N PRO A 99 -8.26 4.83 5.08
CA PRO A 99 -8.74 6.13 4.59
C PRO A 99 -10.22 6.18 4.18
N ASP A 100 -10.92 5.05 4.09
CA ASP A 100 -12.34 5.01 3.70
C ASP A 100 -13.25 5.51 4.84
N HIS A 101 -13.30 6.83 5.02
CA HIS A 101 -14.13 7.48 6.03
C HIS A 101 -15.58 7.02 6.03
N LYS A 102 -16.17 6.78 4.86
CA LYS A 102 -17.62 6.45 4.77
C LYS A 102 -17.98 5.12 5.42
N LYS A 103 -17.07 4.15 5.36
CA LYS A 103 -17.27 2.86 6.02
C LYS A 103 -16.99 2.96 7.51
N TRP A 104 -16.03 3.78 7.90
CA TRP A 104 -15.60 3.92 9.27
C TRP A 104 -16.46 4.87 10.08
N ASP A 105 -17.09 5.90 9.49
CA ASP A 105 -17.98 6.85 10.20
C ASP A 105 -19.11 6.15 10.94
N ARG A 106 -19.64 5.07 10.36
CA ARG A 106 -20.71 4.29 11.01
C ARG A 106 -20.17 3.50 12.21
N LEU A 107 -18.99 2.91 12.05
CA LEU A 107 -18.31 2.16 13.10
C LEU A 107 -17.80 3.09 14.20
N ALA A 108 -17.20 4.22 13.83
CA ALA A 108 -16.71 5.22 14.77
C ALA A 108 -17.82 5.79 15.62
N ARG A 109 -18.98 6.13 15.04
CA ARG A 109 -20.16 6.57 15.81
C ARG A 109 -20.62 5.48 16.77
N ALA A 110 -20.74 4.24 16.30
CA ALA A 110 -21.16 3.11 17.17
C ALA A 110 -20.16 2.81 18.29
N LEU A 111 -18.88 3.08 18.10
CA LEU A 111 -17.83 2.91 19.11
C LEU A 111 -17.65 4.17 19.97
N GLY A 112 -17.85 5.36 19.39
CA GLY A 112 -17.81 6.65 20.09
C GLY A 112 -18.92 6.77 21.13
N ASP A 113 -20.14 6.37 20.78
CA ASP A 113 -21.29 6.31 21.70
C ASP A 113 -21.00 5.40 22.93
N LYS A 114 -20.04 4.49 22.82
CA LYS A 114 -19.57 3.62 23.91
C LYS A 114 -18.31 4.14 24.61
N GLY A 115 -17.80 5.30 24.22
CA GLY A 115 -16.57 5.87 24.78
C GLY A 115 -15.30 5.07 24.49
N VAL A 116 -15.30 4.24 23.42
CA VAL A 116 -14.21 3.31 23.11
C VAL A 116 -13.17 3.93 22.19
N VAL A 117 -13.52 4.95 21.40
CA VAL A 117 -12.63 5.59 20.41
C VAL A 117 -12.63 7.10 20.60
N ASP A 118 -11.43 7.68 20.69
CA ASP A 118 -11.19 9.10 20.62
C ASP A 118 -11.22 9.57 19.15
N GLU A 119 -12.03 10.60 18.86
CA GLU A 119 -12.17 11.15 17.50
C GLU A 119 -10.83 11.61 16.91
N ALA A 120 -9.95 12.20 17.73
CA ALA A 120 -8.63 12.64 17.25
C ALA A 120 -7.76 11.47 16.78
N ARG A 121 -7.81 10.33 17.46
CA ARG A 121 -7.13 9.09 17.02
C ARG A 121 -7.74 8.49 15.78
N PHE A 122 -9.04 8.68 15.60
CA PHE A 122 -9.73 8.19 14.42
C PHE A 122 -9.29 8.95 13.16
N ASP A 123 -9.18 10.26 13.25
CA ASP A 123 -8.68 11.11 12.15
C ASP A 123 -7.24 10.74 11.77
N GLU A 124 -6.40 10.42 12.74
CA GLU A 124 -5.04 9.92 12.48
C GLU A 124 -5.04 8.61 11.69
N LEU A 125 -5.94 7.67 12.03
CA LEU A 125 -6.02 6.35 11.39
C LEU A 125 -6.65 6.39 9.98
N THR A 126 -7.34 7.46 9.63
CA THR A 126 -7.95 7.65 8.30
C THR A 126 -7.10 8.53 7.37
N GLY A 127 -5.96 8.99 7.85
CA GLY A 127 -5.04 9.85 7.12
C GLY A 127 -4.22 9.12 6.03
N TYR A 128 -3.53 9.93 5.24
CA TYR A 128 -2.58 9.48 4.21
C TYR A 128 -1.13 9.75 4.57
N THR A 129 -0.89 10.25 5.77
CA THR A 129 0.44 10.55 6.31
C THR A 129 0.67 9.69 7.54
N THR A 130 1.89 9.15 7.68
CA THR A 130 2.27 8.39 8.88
C THR A 130 2.21 9.26 10.13
N LEU A 131 1.95 8.64 11.28
CA LEU A 131 2.34 9.24 12.54
C LEU A 131 3.87 9.46 12.55
N PRO A 132 4.36 10.47 13.28
CA PRO A 132 5.79 10.71 13.40
C PRO A 132 6.52 9.46 13.93
N PHE A 133 7.59 9.06 13.24
CA PHE A 133 8.42 7.93 13.65
C PHE A 133 9.90 8.31 13.64
N ALA A 134 10.67 7.68 14.50
CA ALA A 134 12.11 7.91 14.63
C ALA A 134 12.90 6.76 14.01
N ARG A 135 14.18 7.02 13.75
CA ARG A 135 15.12 5.97 13.36
C ARG A 135 15.25 4.93 14.49
N PRO A 136 15.20 3.62 14.16
CA PRO A 136 15.47 2.58 15.14
C PRO A 136 16.85 2.74 15.78
N PRO A 137 16.98 2.60 17.12
CA PRO A 137 18.22 2.88 17.83
C PRO A 137 19.34 1.88 17.51
N ALA A 138 19.02 0.67 17.08
CA ALA A 138 19.97 -0.41 16.89
C ALA A 138 19.91 -0.99 15.47
N LEU A 139 20.22 -0.18 14.46
CA LEU A 139 20.43 -0.73 13.12
C LEU A 139 21.77 -1.46 13.05
N PRO A 140 21.81 -2.70 12.53
CA PRO A 140 23.06 -3.41 12.27
C PRO A 140 24.03 -2.55 11.44
N ALA A 141 25.32 -2.63 11.74
CA ALA A 141 26.36 -1.91 11.02
C ALA A 141 26.27 -2.19 9.51
N GLY A 142 26.26 -1.14 8.70
CA GLY A 142 26.16 -1.22 7.25
C GLY A 142 24.76 -1.48 6.70
N ARG A 143 23.74 -1.72 7.53
CA ARG A 143 22.36 -1.84 7.06
C ARG A 143 21.77 -0.43 6.83
N PRO A 144 21.34 -0.10 5.60
CA PRO A 144 20.62 1.14 5.38
C PRO A 144 19.27 1.11 6.11
N TRP A 145 18.85 2.25 6.64
CA TRP A 145 17.51 2.38 7.18
C TRP A 145 16.47 2.39 6.05
N ARG A 146 15.56 1.45 6.10
CA ARG A 146 14.48 1.33 5.12
C ARG A 146 13.12 1.34 5.80
N VAL A 147 12.21 2.04 5.19
CA VAL A 147 10.79 2.03 5.56
C VAL A 147 10.03 1.41 4.41
N ALA A 148 9.14 0.49 4.69
CA ALA A 148 8.28 -0.10 3.69
C ALA A 148 6.84 0.36 3.87
N VAL A 149 6.19 0.70 2.75
CA VAL A 149 4.79 1.10 2.69
C VAL A 149 4.05 0.08 1.85
N LYS A 150 3.07 -0.60 2.46
CA LYS A 150 2.16 -1.51 1.78
C LYS A 150 0.81 -0.83 1.62
N VAL A 151 0.26 -0.86 0.41
CA VAL A 151 -1.04 -0.28 0.09
C VAL A 151 -1.95 -1.37 -0.45
N ILE A 152 -3.22 -1.35 -0.04
CA ILE A 152 -4.27 -2.26 -0.49
C ILE A 152 -5.39 -1.43 -1.11
N ASP A 153 -5.79 -1.78 -2.33
CA ASP A 153 -6.93 -1.15 -2.99
C ASP A 153 -8.27 -1.80 -2.57
N PRO A 154 -9.44 -1.22 -2.93
CA PRO A 154 -10.74 -1.80 -2.59
C PRO A 154 -11.03 -3.16 -3.22
N ARG A 155 -10.23 -3.60 -4.18
CA ARG A 155 -10.33 -4.91 -4.83
C ARG A 155 -9.44 -5.96 -4.17
N GLY A 156 -8.62 -5.54 -3.18
CA GLY A 156 -7.66 -6.40 -2.49
C GLY A 156 -6.32 -6.56 -3.23
N ASN A 157 -6.03 -5.75 -4.25
CA ASN A 157 -4.69 -5.74 -4.83
C ASN A 157 -3.71 -5.08 -3.87
N GLU A 158 -2.54 -5.71 -3.68
CA GLU A 158 -1.50 -5.23 -2.79
C GLU A 158 -0.32 -4.68 -3.58
N GLY A 159 0.23 -3.57 -3.11
CA GLY A 159 1.49 -3.00 -3.59
C GLY A 159 2.43 -2.71 -2.42
N LEU A 160 3.72 -2.90 -2.63
CA LEU A 160 4.77 -2.60 -1.67
C LEU A 160 5.75 -1.59 -2.26
N ARG A 161 6.03 -0.53 -1.51
CA ARG A 161 7.09 0.44 -1.82
C ARG A 161 8.10 0.49 -0.67
N VAL A 162 9.35 0.28 -1.00
CA VAL A 162 10.45 0.44 -0.04
C VAL A 162 11.12 1.79 -0.27
N VAL A 163 11.26 2.56 0.80
CA VAL A 163 11.90 3.87 0.81
C VAL A 163 13.18 3.77 1.64
N THR A 164 14.31 4.10 1.04
CA THR A 164 15.56 4.25 1.80
C THR A 164 15.55 5.63 2.46
N MET A 165 15.64 5.64 3.77
CA MET A 165 15.66 6.86 4.54
C MET A 165 17.02 7.55 4.42
N PRO A 166 17.08 8.88 4.50
CA PRO A 166 18.33 9.62 4.52
C PRO A 166 19.24 9.12 5.65
N ALA A 167 20.54 9.15 5.40
CA ALA A 167 21.51 9.00 6.48
C ALA A 167 21.32 10.15 7.49
N ALA A 168 21.44 9.83 8.77
CA ALA A 168 21.33 10.82 9.83
C ALA A 168 22.49 11.79 9.81
#